data_d5ef19a7e940e114003472c95fa6f873
#
_entry.id   d5ef19a7e940e114003472c95fa6f873
#
_cell.length_a   1.000
_cell.length_b   1.000
_cell.length_c   1.000
_cell.angle_alpha   90.00
_cell.angle_beta   90.00
_cell.angle_gamma   90.00
#
_symmetry.space_group_name_H-M   'P 1'
#
loop_
_entity.id
_entity.type
_entity.pdbx_description
1 polymer ?
#
loop_
_entity_poly.entity_id
_entity_poly.type
_entity_poly.pdbx_seq_one_letter_code
_entity_poly.pdbx_strand_id
1 'polypeptide(L)'
;MLTIFDLDGTLTEKWGTEVLPGVRQRLSRLDGPVAVATNQAGVGWHAVEGDPYPRPAEVGRRLVRVAEALPVLEGALWLVAIGTEDVSLTRGRWRALAGAVTRAAAPLWVRTSSDLTWRKPNPGMLLEACRTFEVAPADTVFVGDLKSDAAAAAAAGVSFVHADRYFDRA
;
A
#
# COMPACT_ATOMS: atom_id res chain seq x y z
N MET A 1 8.75 -8.78 14.76
CA MET A 1 8.96 -7.51 14.01
C MET A 1 8.02 -7.53 12.81
N LEU A 2 7.25 -6.46 12.59
CA LEU A 2 6.40 -6.28 11.41
C LEU A 2 7.18 -5.53 10.33
N THR A 3 7.11 -5.99 9.08
CA THR A 3 7.65 -5.24 7.94
C THR A 3 6.51 -4.76 7.04
N ILE A 4 6.46 -3.46 6.82
CA ILE A 4 5.48 -2.82 5.93
C ILE A 4 6.23 -2.32 4.69
N PHE A 5 5.64 -2.49 3.52
CA PHE A 5 6.19 -2.00 2.26
C PHE A 5 5.24 -1.01 1.60
N ASP A 6 5.76 0.05 1.01
CA ASP A 6 5.06 0.73 -0.06
C ASP A 6 5.07 -0.14 -1.33
N LEU A 7 4.23 0.19 -2.30
CA LEU A 7 4.07 -0.59 -3.53
C LEU A 7 4.82 0.04 -4.70
N ASP A 8 4.40 1.23 -5.09
CA ASP A 8 4.82 1.92 -6.33
C ASP A 8 6.21 2.56 -6.19
N GLY A 9 7.22 2.08 -6.93
CA GLY A 9 8.61 2.50 -6.79
C GLY A 9 9.38 1.74 -5.69
N THR A 10 8.68 0.96 -4.88
CA THR A 10 9.27 0.16 -3.79
C THR A 10 9.32 -1.32 -4.16
N LEU A 11 8.20 -1.97 -4.34
CA LEU A 11 8.09 -3.38 -4.73
C LEU A 11 8.00 -3.56 -6.24
N THR A 12 7.28 -2.67 -6.90
CA THR A 12 7.05 -2.69 -8.35
C THR A 12 7.37 -1.35 -8.99
N GLU A 13 7.49 -1.34 -10.31
CA GLU A 13 7.45 -0.09 -11.07
C GLU A 13 6.16 0.67 -10.79
N LYS A 14 6.22 2.00 -10.93
CA LYS A 14 5.04 2.87 -10.75
C LYS A 14 3.94 2.45 -11.70
N TRP A 15 2.75 2.23 -11.15
CA TRP A 15 1.53 1.81 -11.87
C TRP A 15 1.64 0.46 -12.59
N GLY A 16 2.80 -0.22 -12.50
CA GLY A 16 3.08 -1.51 -13.12
C GLY A 16 2.91 -2.70 -12.17
N THR A 17 3.21 -3.87 -12.70
CA THR A 17 3.29 -5.13 -11.94
C THR A 17 4.69 -5.76 -12.02
N GLU A 18 5.59 -5.11 -12.75
CA GLU A 18 6.97 -5.55 -12.86
C GLU A 18 7.69 -5.36 -11.52
N VAL A 19 8.23 -6.47 -11.01
CA VAL A 19 8.91 -6.50 -9.71
C VAL A 19 10.31 -5.91 -9.86
N LEU A 20 10.61 -4.93 -9.02
CA LEU A 20 11.89 -4.23 -9.05
C LEU A 20 13.06 -5.12 -8.59
N PRO A 21 14.30 -4.80 -9.03
CA PRO A 21 15.50 -5.57 -8.65
C PRO A 21 15.64 -5.74 -7.13
N GLY A 22 16.17 -6.88 -6.69
CA GLY A 22 16.42 -7.21 -5.29
C GLY A 22 15.18 -7.61 -4.47
N VAL A 23 13.98 -7.23 -4.89
CA VAL A 23 12.73 -7.47 -4.12
C VAL A 23 12.51 -8.96 -3.87
N ARG A 24 12.46 -9.79 -4.90
CA ARG A 24 12.21 -11.25 -4.75
C ARG A 24 13.18 -11.90 -3.77
N GLN A 25 14.47 -11.60 -3.92
CA GLN A 25 15.53 -12.17 -3.09
C GLN A 25 15.39 -11.72 -1.63
N ARG A 26 15.06 -10.45 -1.40
CA ARG A 26 14.94 -9.90 -0.04
C ARG A 26 13.68 -10.42 0.66
N LEU A 27 12.55 -10.42 -0.06
CA LEU A 27 11.28 -10.88 0.49
C LEU A 27 11.29 -12.38 0.84
N SER A 28 11.99 -13.22 0.07
CA SER A 28 12.08 -14.66 0.37
C SER A 28 12.82 -15.00 1.68
N ARG A 29 13.47 -14.00 2.30
CA ARG A 29 14.21 -14.13 3.56
C ARG A 29 13.50 -13.47 4.73
N LEU A 30 12.28 -12.98 4.52
CA LEU A 30 11.52 -12.34 5.59
C LEU A 30 10.93 -13.38 6.54
N ASP A 31 11.14 -13.12 7.82
CA ASP A 31 10.49 -13.82 8.92
C ASP A 31 9.53 -12.86 9.62
N GLY A 32 8.29 -13.26 9.79
CA GLY A 32 7.28 -12.49 10.50
C GLY A 32 6.19 -11.89 9.62
N PRO A 33 5.25 -11.12 10.21
CA PRO A 33 4.13 -10.55 9.50
C PRO A 33 4.56 -9.47 8.50
N VAL A 34 3.85 -9.43 7.38
CA VAL A 34 4.08 -8.47 6.29
C VAL A 34 2.80 -7.71 5.97
N ALA A 35 2.93 -6.42 5.72
CA ALA A 35 1.86 -5.59 5.18
C ALA A 35 2.36 -4.78 3.97
N VAL A 36 1.42 -4.37 3.13
CA VAL A 36 1.64 -3.39 2.05
C VAL A 36 0.74 -2.18 2.30
N ALA A 37 1.30 -0.97 2.22
CA ALA A 37 0.60 0.30 2.46
C ALA A 37 0.77 1.23 1.26
N THR A 38 -0.26 1.36 0.42
CA THR A 38 -0.18 2.07 -0.86
C THR A 38 -1.22 3.19 -1.02
N ASN A 39 -0.78 4.34 -1.56
CA ASN A 39 -1.65 5.44 -1.97
C ASN A 39 -2.14 5.20 -3.40
N GLN A 40 -3.45 5.08 -3.59
CA GLN A 40 -4.11 4.82 -4.89
C GLN A 40 -5.19 5.87 -5.17
N ALA A 41 -4.83 7.16 -5.06
CA ALA A 41 -5.73 8.29 -5.26
C ALA A 41 -6.33 8.37 -6.68
N GLY A 42 -5.72 7.73 -7.67
CA GLY A 42 -6.24 7.61 -9.03
C GLY A 42 -7.65 7.07 -9.09
N VAL A 43 -8.06 6.23 -8.13
CA VAL A 43 -9.44 5.74 -8.00
C VAL A 43 -10.44 6.88 -7.78
N GLY A 44 -10.10 7.85 -6.93
CA GLY A 44 -10.93 9.05 -6.71
C GLY A 44 -10.98 9.93 -7.96
N TRP A 45 -9.85 10.18 -8.59
CA TRP A 45 -9.77 10.94 -9.83
C TRP A 45 -10.56 10.30 -10.97
N HIS A 46 -10.49 8.98 -11.14
CA HIS A 46 -11.30 8.28 -12.13
C HIS A 46 -12.82 8.54 -11.95
N ALA A 47 -13.27 8.63 -10.70
CA ALA A 47 -14.69 8.84 -10.41
C ALA A 47 -15.21 10.22 -10.83
N VAL A 48 -14.35 11.21 -11.04
CA VAL A 48 -14.70 12.59 -11.44
C VAL A 48 -14.26 12.93 -12.86
N GLU A 49 -13.15 12.39 -13.33
CA GLU A 49 -12.53 12.73 -14.63
C GLU A 49 -12.52 11.56 -15.62
N GLY A 50 -12.67 10.30 -15.16
CA GLY A 50 -12.55 9.12 -16.00
C GLY A 50 -11.11 8.79 -16.38
N ASP A 51 -10.86 8.34 -17.61
CA ASP A 51 -9.53 8.05 -18.12
C ASP A 51 -8.67 9.33 -18.19
N PRO A 52 -7.35 9.27 -17.96
CA PRO A 52 -6.51 8.06 -17.89
C PRO A 52 -6.37 7.44 -16.49
N TYR A 53 -7.15 7.87 -15.50
CA TYR A 53 -7.03 7.35 -14.14
C TYR A 53 -7.57 5.92 -14.02
N PRO A 54 -6.94 5.07 -13.14
CA PRO A 54 -7.32 3.68 -13.05
C PRO A 54 -8.70 3.48 -12.42
N ARG A 55 -9.47 2.56 -12.98
CA ARG A 55 -10.74 2.12 -12.38
C ARG A 55 -10.49 1.34 -11.07
N PRO A 56 -11.44 1.37 -10.12
CA PRO A 56 -11.29 0.64 -8.86
C PRO A 56 -10.96 -0.85 -9.06
N ALA A 57 -11.64 -1.51 -10.00
CA ALA A 57 -11.41 -2.92 -10.28
C ALA A 57 -10.03 -3.20 -10.92
N GLU A 58 -9.45 -2.26 -11.64
CA GLU A 58 -8.10 -2.37 -12.20
C GLU A 58 -7.05 -2.33 -11.10
N VAL A 59 -7.23 -1.42 -10.13
CA VAL A 59 -6.37 -1.39 -8.93
C VAL A 59 -6.44 -2.73 -8.20
N GLY A 60 -7.63 -3.24 -7.88
CA GLY A 60 -7.78 -4.51 -7.18
C GLY A 60 -7.11 -5.68 -7.91
N ARG A 61 -7.36 -5.83 -9.21
CA ARG A 61 -6.70 -6.87 -10.03
C ARG A 61 -5.18 -6.72 -10.13
N ARG A 62 -4.69 -5.48 -10.10
CA ARG A 62 -3.25 -5.22 -10.06
C ARG A 62 -2.62 -5.78 -8.78
N LEU A 63 -3.26 -5.55 -7.60
CA LEU A 63 -2.77 -6.10 -6.34
C LEU A 63 -2.66 -7.62 -6.39
N VAL A 64 -3.65 -8.30 -6.96
CA VAL A 64 -3.62 -9.78 -7.14
C VAL A 64 -2.40 -10.19 -7.97
N ARG A 65 -2.20 -9.56 -9.13
CA ARG A 65 -1.05 -9.89 -10.00
C ARG A 65 0.31 -9.66 -9.32
N VAL A 66 0.41 -8.61 -8.49
CA VAL A 66 1.64 -8.38 -7.71
C VAL A 66 1.84 -9.46 -6.66
N ALA A 67 0.80 -9.89 -5.95
CA ALA A 67 0.88 -10.97 -4.98
C ALA A 67 1.27 -12.31 -5.66
N GLU A 68 0.67 -12.63 -6.82
CA GLU A 68 1.06 -13.80 -7.63
C GLU A 68 2.54 -13.77 -8.04
N ALA A 69 3.07 -12.58 -8.35
CA ALA A 69 4.48 -12.38 -8.67
C ALA A 69 5.41 -12.44 -7.45
N LEU A 70 4.88 -12.23 -6.24
CA LEU A 70 5.58 -12.19 -4.95
C LEU A 70 4.81 -13.05 -3.91
N PRO A 71 4.95 -14.39 -3.92
CA PRO A 71 4.12 -15.29 -3.11
C PRO A 71 4.11 -15.01 -1.60
N VAL A 72 5.18 -14.43 -1.06
CA VAL A 72 5.23 -13.99 0.35
C VAL A 72 4.14 -12.95 0.68
N LEU A 73 3.62 -12.24 -0.32
CA LEU A 73 2.57 -11.24 -0.16
C LEU A 73 1.14 -11.81 -0.26
N GLU A 74 0.95 -13.08 -0.57
CA GLU A 74 -0.39 -13.71 -0.61
C GLU A 74 -1.06 -13.67 0.77
N GLY A 75 -0.30 -13.86 1.85
CA GLY A 75 -0.76 -13.76 3.24
C GLY A 75 -0.62 -12.37 3.85
N ALA A 76 -0.10 -11.39 3.13
CA ALA A 76 0.11 -10.04 3.64
C ALA A 76 -1.21 -9.27 3.80
N LEU A 77 -1.24 -8.33 4.76
CA LEU A 77 -2.30 -7.32 4.86
C LEU A 77 -2.03 -6.20 3.85
N TRP A 78 -2.99 -5.95 2.96
CA TRP A 78 -2.94 -4.86 1.99
C TRP A 78 -3.80 -3.68 2.45
N LEU A 79 -3.19 -2.53 2.66
CA LEU A 79 -3.81 -1.29 3.07
C LEU A 79 -3.78 -0.29 1.90
N VAL A 80 -4.96 0.09 1.43
CA VAL A 80 -5.13 0.88 0.21
C VAL A 80 -5.84 2.19 0.52
N ALA A 81 -5.15 3.31 0.42
CA ALA A 81 -5.71 4.64 0.57
C ALA A 81 -6.14 5.18 -0.80
N ILE A 82 -7.45 5.36 -1.02
CA ILE A 82 -8.01 5.86 -2.28
C ILE A 82 -8.47 7.33 -2.21
N GLY A 83 -8.53 7.91 -0.99
CA GLY A 83 -8.90 9.31 -0.78
C GLY A 83 -7.82 10.28 -1.21
N THR A 84 -8.22 11.47 -1.62
CA THR A 84 -7.36 12.63 -1.86
C THR A 84 -8.12 13.90 -1.54
N GLU A 85 -7.42 14.95 -1.08
CA GLU A 85 -8.01 16.26 -0.75
C GLU A 85 -8.63 16.95 -1.97
N ASP A 86 -8.10 16.64 -3.16
CA ASP A 86 -8.50 17.27 -4.41
C ASP A 86 -9.80 16.73 -5.01
N VAL A 87 -10.36 15.64 -4.45
CA VAL A 87 -11.56 14.99 -4.96
C VAL A 87 -12.66 14.97 -3.91
N SER A 88 -13.77 15.64 -4.21
CA SER A 88 -14.94 15.67 -3.35
C SER A 88 -16.03 14.72 -3.87
N LEU A 89 -16.28 13.66 -3.11
CA LEU A 89 -17.35 12.70 -3.36
C LEU A 89 -18.17 12.46 -2.10
N THR A 90 -19.43 12.06 -2.29
CA THR A 90 -20.26 11.65 -1.14
C THR A 90 -19.68 10.42 -0.45
N ARG A 91 -19.96 10.25 0.84
CA ARG A 91 -19.53 9.08 1.62
C ARG A 91 -19.97 7.76 0.97
N GLY A 92 -21.18 7.74 0.38
CA GLY A 92 -21.70 6.56 -0.33
C GLY A 92 -20.88 6.21 -1.57
N ARG A 93 -20.49 7.20 -2.38
CA ARG A 93 -19.62 6.98 -3.56
C ARG A 93 -18.24 6.48 -3.14
N TRP A 94 -17.61 7.09 -2.14
CA TRP A 94 -16.33 6.60 -1.62
C TRP A 94 -16.41 5.14 -1.14
N ARG A 95 -17.48 4.79 -0.42
CA ARG A 95 -17.69 3.41 0.05
C ARG A 95 -17.86 2.44 -1.13
N ALA A 96 -18.57 2.83 -2.18
CA ALA A 96 -18.74 2.00 -3.38
C ALA A 96 -17.40 1.76 -4.09
N LEU A 97 -16.58 2.80 -4.25
CA LEU A 97 -15.23 2.69 -4.84
C LEU A 97 -14.32 1.77 -4.02
N ALA A 98 -14.26 1.97 -2.70
CA ALA A 98 -13.48 1.12 -1.80
C ALA A 98 -13.93 -0.34 -1.89
N GLY A 99 -15.24 -0.60 -1.87
CA GLY A 99 -15.78 -1.94 -2.04
C GLY A 99 -15.44 -2.58 -3.39
N ALA A 100 -15.38 -1.79 -4.46
CA ALA A 100 -15.01 -2.30 -5.78
C ALA A 100 -13.52 -2.69 -5.86
N VAL A 101 -12.62 -1.91 -5.24
CA VAL A 101 -11.19 -2.28 -5.11
C VAL A 101 -11.06 -3.59 -4.34
N THR A 102 -11.67 -3.67 -3.15
CA THR A 102 -11.57 -4.83 -2.26
C THR A 102 -12.11 -6.10 -2.92
N ARG A 103 -13.28 -6.03 -3.58
CA ARG A 103 -13.85 -7.19 -4.31
C ARG A 103 -12.95 -7.65 -5.45
N ALA A 104 -12.37 -6.74 -6.21
CA ALA A 104 -11.50 -7.08 -7.32
C ALA A 104 -10.11 -7.57 -6.88
N ALA A 105 -9.75 -7.34 -5.63
CA ALA A 105 -8.52 -7.82 -5.01
C ALA A 105 -8.67 -9.19 -4.32
N ALA A 106 -9.86 -9.78 -4.29
CA ALA A 106 -10.03 -11.12 -3.73
C ALA A 106 -9.15 -12.15 -4.51
N PRO A 107 -8.50 -13.10 -3.84
CA PRO A 107 -8.67 -13.50 -2.44
C PRO A 107 -7.75 -12.82 -1.42
N LEU A 108 -7.05 -11.76 -1.75
CA LEU A 108 -6.11 -11.09 -0.84
C LEU A 108 -6.82 -10.50 0.39
N TRP A 109 -6.06 -10.38 1.49
CA TRP A 109 -6.52 -9.69 2.69
C TRP A 109 -6.36 -8.18 2.54
N VAL A 110 -7.37 -7.52 1.95
CA VAL A 110 -7.35 -6.09 1.60
C VAL A 110 -8.30 -5.28 2.46
N ARG A 111 -7.81 -4.13 2.95
CA ARG A 111 -8.63 -3.06 3.52
C ARG A 111 -8.42 -1.79 2.69
N THR A 112 -9.52 -1.19 2.26
CA THR A 112 -9.50 0.03 1.44
C THR A 112 -10.24 1.15 2.17
N SER A 113 -9.64 2.34 2.24
CA SER A 113 -10.22 3.52 2.86
C SER A 113 -10.06 4.78 1.99
N SER A 114 -11.06 5.65 2.04
CA SER A 114 -10.98 7.02 1.53
C SER A 114 -10.66 8.05 2.63
N ASP A 115 -10.47 7.61 3.87
CA ASP A 115 -10.08 8.48 4.96
C ASP A 115 -8.69 9.05 4.71
N LEU A 116 -8.58 10.36 4.73
CA LEU A 116 -7.32 11.07 4.47
C LEU A 116 -6.24 10.77 5.52
N THR A 117 -6.63 10.37 6.73
CA THR A 117 -5.68 9.93 7.76
C THR A 117 -4.91 8.68 7.35
N TRP A 118 -5.44 7.87 6.41
CA TRP A 118 -4.77 6.71 5.84
C TRP A 118 -3.76 7.10 4.76
N ARG A 119 -4.02 8.20 4.04
CA ARG A 119 -3.16 8.61 2.94
C ARG A 119 -1.82 9.14 3.45
N LYS A 120 -0.73 8.52 3.03
CA LYS A 120 0.64 9.03 3.29
C LYS A 120 0.78 10.45 2.71
N PRO A 121 1.32 11.40 3.45
CA PRO A 121 2.20 11.28 4.61
C PRO A 121 1.54 11.06 5.99
N ASN A 122 0.22 10.90 6.07
CA ASN A 122 -0.43 10.59 7.34
C ASN A 122 -0.18 9.13 7.76
N PRO A 123 -0.17 8.83 9.07
CA PRO A 123 0.29 7.54 9.61
C PRO A 123 -0.76 6.42 9.59
N GLY A 124 -2.01 6.69 9.21
CA GLY A 124 -3.15 5.81 9.48
C GLY A 124 -2.99 4.38 8.98
N MET A 125 -2.45 4.16 7.77
CA MET A 125 -2.20 2.79 7.27
C MET A 125 -1.15 2.06 8.12
N LEU A 126 -0.08 2.72 8.53
CA LEU A 126 0.99 2.10 9.32
C LEU A 126 0.49 1.72 10.71
N LEU A 127 -0.26 2.62 11.36
CA LEU A 127 -0.89 2.36 12.65
C LEU A 127 -1.93 1.23 12.57
N GLU A 128 -2.71 1.16 11.48
CA GLU A 128 -3.65 0.07 11.24
C GLU A 128 -2.95 -1.28 11.08
N ALA A 129 -1.81 -1.33 10.38
CA ALA A 129 -1.00 -2.54 10.30
C ALA A 129 -0.47 -2.97 11.69
N CYS A 130 0.12 -2.04 12.44
CA CYS A 130 0.60 -2.30 13.80
C CYS A 130 -0.51 -2.85 14.69
N ARG A 131 -1.70 -2.22 14.67
CA ARG A 131 -2.87 -2.66 15.43
C ARG A 131 -3.35 -4.05 15.01
N THR A 132 -3.37 -4.33 13.72
CA THR A 132 -3.90 -5.60 13.17
C THR A 132 -3.01 -6.78 13.53
N PHE A 133 -1.70 -6.58 13.52
CA PHE A 133 -0.73 -7.63 13.89
C PHE A 133 -0.32 -7.60 15.38
N GLU A 134 -0.88 -6.68 16.16
CA GLU A 134 -0.56 -6.49 17.58
C GLU A 134 0.95 -6.27 17.81
N VAL A 135 1.61 -5.55 16.89
CA VAL A 135 3.04 -5.20 16.96
C VAL A 135 3.19 -3.71 17.27
N ALA A 136 4.05 -3.39 18.22
CA ALA A 136 4.32 -1.99 18.55
C ALA A 136 4.95 -1.24 17.36
N PRO A 137 4.67 0.06 17.16
CA PRO A 137 5.34 0.87 16.13
C PRO A 137 6.86 0.81 16.21
N ALA A 138 7.43 0.80 17.42
CA ALA A 138 8.88 0.70 17.64
C ALA A 138 9.48 -0.63 17.13
N ASP A 139 8.67 -1.70 17.05
CA ASP A 139 9.07 -3.02 16.55
C ASP A 139 8.66 -3.23 15.08
N THR A 140 8.38 -2.14 14.37
CA THR A 140 7.90 -2.13 12.98
C THR A 140 8.86 -1.35 12.09
N VAL A 141 9.10 -1.88 10.90
CA VAL A 141 9.88 -1.21 9.84
C VAL A 141 8.98 -0.92 8.65
N PHE A 142 9.04 0.30 8.14
CA PHE A 142 8.40 0.69 6.88
C PHE A 142 9.47 0.95 5.81
N VAL A 143 9.30 0.31 4.67
CA VAL A 143 10.17 0.42 3.49
C VAL A 143 9.42 1.17 2.40
N GLY A 144 9.98 2.27 1.91
CA GLY A 144 9.37 3.12 0.89
C GLY A 144 10.39 3.92 0.11
N ASP A 145 9.98 4.55 -0.99
CA ASP A 145 10.87 5.31 -1.89
C ASP A 145 10.64 6.84 -1.82
N LEU A 146 9.53 7.30 -1.24
CA LEU A 146 9.14 8.70 -1.25
C LEU A 146 9.34 9.40 0.11
N LYS A 147 9.47 10.72 0.06
CA LYS A 147 9.47 11.57 1.27
C LYS A 147 8.17 11.43 2.07
N SER A 148 7.03 11.19 1.40
CA SER A 148 5.75 10.94 2.06
C SER A 148 5.74 9.64 2.87
N ASP A 149 6.52 8.63 2.46
CA ASP A 149 6.69 7.38 3.20
C ASP A 149 7.48 7.60 4.48
N ALA A 150 8.60 8.31 4.36
CA ALA A 150 9.42 8.69 5.52
C ALA A 150 8.64 9.53 6.53
N ALA A 151 7.83 10.48 6.05
CA ALA A 151 6.98 11.32 6.90
C ALA A 151 5.88 10.50 7.59
N ALA A 152 5.23 9.57 6.89
CA ALA A 152 4.25 8.67 7.48
C ALA A 152 4.85 7.78 8.55
N ALA A 153 6.05 7.24 8.32
CA ALA A 153 6.78 6.44 9.30
C ALA A 153 7.11 7.23 10.56
N ALA A 154 7.64 8.45 10.39
CA ALA A 154 7.95 9.34 11.51
C ALA A 154 6.70 9.68 12.33
N ALA A 155 5.58 10.00 11.67
CA ALA A 155 4.31 10.29 12.33
C ALA A 155 3.71 9.08 13.06
N ALA A 156 3.98 7.86 12.58
CA ALA A 156 3.52 6.62 13.20
C ALA A 156 4.44 6.11 14.32
N GLY A 157 5.66 6.66 14.47
CA GLY A 157 6.68 6.12 15.36
C GLY A 157 7.29 4.80 14.87
N VAL A 158 7.26 4.56 13.56
CA VAL A 158 7.77 3.37 12.88
C VAL A 158 9.16 3.68 12.30
N SER A 159 10.08 2.72 12.34
CA SER A 159 11.39 2.86 11.70
C SER A 159 11.25 2.91 10.18
N PHE A 160 11.96 3.83 9.53
CA PHE A 160 11.95 3.97 8.07
C PHE A 160 13.26 3.51 7.43
N VAL A 161 13.15 2.77 6.33
CA VAL A 161 14.29 2.40 5.47
C VAL A 161 13.94 2.75 4.03
N HIS A 162 14.81 3.51 3.34
CA HIS A 162 14.63 3.77 1.92
C HIS A 162 14.72 2.48 1.10
N ALA A 163 13.84 2.34 0.11
CA ALA A 163 13.72 1.13 -0.70
C ALA A 163 15.05 0.70 -1.35
N ASP A 164 15.81 1.64 -1.92
CA ASP A 164 17.09 1.31 -2.56
C ASP A 164 18.08 0.72 -1.57
N ARG A 165 18.18 1.29 -0.36
CA ARG A 165 19.03 0.74 0.70
C ARG A 165 18.55 -0.64 1.18
N TYR A 166 17.23 -0.82 1.30
CA TYR A 166 16.67 -2.08 1.79
C TYR A 166 16.88 -3.24 0.80
N PHE A 167 16.79 -2.96 -0.50
CA PHE A 167 16.90 -3.94 -1.58
C PHE A 167 18.29 -3.97 -2.24
N ASP A 168 19.29 -3.26 -1.67
CA ASP A 168 20.66 -3.18 -2.22
C ASP A 168 20.69 -2.72 -3.69
N ARG A 169 19.85 -1.72 -4.03
CA ARG A 169 19.81 -1.10 -5.35
C ARG A 169 20.86 -0.01 -5.45
N ALA A 170 21.61 0.00 -6.58
CA ALA A 170 22.60 1.02 -6.88
C ALA A 170 21.95 2.34 -7.37
#